data_20485494fb3342067276d76308584412
#
_entry.id   20485494fb3342067276d76308584412
#
_cell.length_a   1.000
_cell.length_b   1.000
_cell.length_c   1.000
_cell.angle_alpha   90.00
_cell.angle_beta   90.00
_cell.angle_gamma   90.00
#
_symmetry.space_group_name_H-M   'P 1'
#
loop_
_entity.id
_entity.type
_entity.pdbx_description
1 polymer ?
#
loop_
_entity_poly.entity_id
_entity_poly.type
_entity_poly.pdbx_seq_one_letter_code
_entity_poly.pdbx_strand_id
1 'polypeptide(L)'
;CFKSGNVKEMVEAFAAAVSKRNELEKPEVQRLLRMKLQTMNTQRAQIKKLQEEIHAQREIQKEYAHEYYLMGNECITKAHDPNAAIRSFDKALKLYPEFVDAWVRKGVTLLDMGDGFQAVTCLNEAVRLNPKSFKARYNRGKSYLQLKYYDEAVSDFMKAVDLKPKHAAAHEYLAEAFLHIGEEELARQHQDIADDLRNGNEN
;
A
#
# COMPACT_ATOMS: atom_id res chain seq x y z
N CYS A 1 10.34 7.95 17.25
CA CYS A 1 10.90 9.09 16.49
C CYS A 1 11.42 10.13 17.48
N PHE A 2 12.73 10.12 17.75
CA PHE A 2 13.37 11.24 18.46
C PHE A 2 13.53 12.40 17.47
N LYS A 3 12.82 13.51 17.70
CA LYS A 3 12.94 14.72 16.88
C LYS A 3 14.37 15.26 17.04
N SER A 4 15.07 15.42 15.91
CA SER A 4 16.45 15.91 15.83
C SER A 4 16.66 17.34 16.40
N GLY A 5 15.58 18.10 16.69
CA GLY A 5 15.60 19.39 17.35
C GLY A 5 16.01 19.33 18.83
N ASN A 6 15.65 18.27 19.53
CA ASN A 6 15.81 18.20 20.99
C ASN A 6 17.27 18.04 21.45
N VAL A 7 18.14 17.45 20.63
CA VAL A 7 19.57 17.23 21.01
C VAL A 7 20.37 18.51 20.84
N LYS A 8 20.07 19.31 19.82
CA LYS A 8 20.76 20.59 19.59
C LYS A 8 20.39 21.60 20.68
N GLU A 9 19.11 21.69 21.01
CA GLU A 9 18.61 22.55 22.11
C GLU A 9 19.14 22.12 23.47
N MET A 10 19.23 20.81 23.76
CA MET A 10 19.85 20.29 24.97
C MET A 10 21.35 20.62 25.04
N VAL A 11 22.08 20.49 23.94
CA VAL A 11 23.50 20.82 23.86
C VAL A 11 23.72 22.33 24.04
N GLU A 12 22.90 23.18 23.43
CA GLU A 12 22.95 24.63 23.56
C GLU A 12 22.54 25.09 24.96
N ALA A 13 21.51 24.51 25.58
CA ALA A 13 21.11 24.79 26.95
C ALA A 13 22.15 24.30 27.93
N PHE A 14 22.77 23.16 27.75
CA PHE A 14 23.87 22.67 28.55
C PHE A 14 25.12 23.56 28.41
N ALA A 15 25.46 23.96 27.18
CA ALA A 15 26.56 24.89 26.91
C ALA A 15 26.34 26.27 27.61
N ALA A 16 25.11 26.78 27.56
CA ALA A 16 24.73 28.03 28.26
C ALA A 16 24.76 27.91 29.79
N ALA A 17 24.31 26.77 30.34
CA ALA A 17 24.31 26.54 31.79
C ALA A 17 25.73 26.34 32.34
N VAL A 18 26.62 25.72 31.59
CA VAL A 18 28.02 25.49 31.99
C VAL A 18 28.89 26.75 31.79
N SER A 19 28.57 27.59 30.79
CA SER A 19 29.20 28.92 30.58
C SER A 19 28.99 29.86 31.80
N LYS A 20 27.87 29.69 32.52
CA LYS A 20 27.59 30.48 33.75
C LYS A 20 28.44 30.07 34.97
N ARG A 21 29.22 28.99 34.91
CA ARG A 21 29.94 28.45 36.08
C ARG A 21 31.46 28.46 36.02
N ASN A 22 32.13 29.13 35.13
CA ASN A 22 33.62 29.12 34.97
C ASN A 22 34.28 27.73 34.92
N GLU A 23 33.52 26.64 34.80
CA GLU A 23 34.03 25.25 34.79
C GLU A 23 34.42 24.78 33.38
N LEU A 24 33.86 25.42 32.35
CA LEU A 24 34.15 25.05 30.93
C LEU A 24 35.55 25.49 30.48
N GLU A 25 36.19 26.39 31.17
CA GLU A 25 37.55 26.86 30.86
C GLU A 25 38.64 25.88 31.30
N LYS A 26 38.26 24.88 32.12
CA LYS A 26 39.22 23.82 32.51
C LYS A 26 39.62 23.00 31.30
N PRO A 27 40.92 22.88 30.95
CA PRO A 27 41.39 22.17 29.77
C PRO A 27 40.92 20.71 29.70
N GLU A 28 40.69 20.06 30.81
CA GLU A 28 40.14 18.69 30.92
C GLU A 28 38.68 18.59 30.41
N VAL A 29 37.83 19.55 30.78
CA VAL A 29 36.43 19.59 30.36
C VAL A 29 36.32 19.84 28.85
N GLN A 30 37.13 20.76 28.33
CA GLN A 30 37.21 21.00 26.89
C GLN A 30 37.72 19.77 26.13
N ARG A 31 38.68 19.04 26.66
CA ARG A 31 39.17 17.79 26.09
C ARG A 31 38.08 16.71 26.04
N LEU A 32 37.33 16.54 27.13
CA LEU A 32 36.20 15.59 27.21
C LEU A 32 35.08 15.96 26.26
N LEU A 33 34.75 17.25 26.14
CA LEU A 33 33.74 17.73 25.17
C LEU A 33 34.15 17.46 23.72
N ARG A 34 35.42 17.72 23.35
CA ARG A 34 35.96 17.43 22.03
C ARG A 34 35.90 15.93 21.74
N MET A 35 36.29 15.06 22.67
CA MET A 35 36.21 13.61 22.54
C MET A 35 34.77 13.14 22.34
N LYS A 36 33.80 13.64 23.13
CA LYS A 36 32.38 13.31 22.97
C LYS A 36 31.84 13.78 21.64
N LEU A 37 32.17 14.99 21.23
CA LEU A 37 31.74 15.52 19.91
C LEU A 37 32.29 14.67 18.76
N GLN A 38 33.55 14.27 18.83
CA GLN A 38 34.18 13.40 17.84
C GLN A 38 33.48 12.03 17.80
N THR A 39 33.20 11.42 18.97
CA THR A 39 32.46 10.16 19.06
C THR A 39 31.04 10.29 18.48
N MET A 40 30.33 11.38 18.79
CA MET A 40 29.00 11.64 18.22
C MET A 40 29.05 11.79 16.71
N ASN A 41 30.06 12.48 16.16
CA ASN A 41 30.20 12.64 14.73
C ASN A 41 30.50 11.31 14.01
N THR A 42 31.34 10.47 14.60
CA THR A 42 31.62 9.13 14.05
C THR A 42 30.36 8.22 14.09
N GLN A 43 29.61 8.27 15.20
CA GLN A 43 28.34 7.52 15.29
C GLN A 43 27.30 8.01 14.27
N ARG A 44 27.18 9.32 14.05
CA ARG A 44 26.29 9.89 13.02
C ARG A 44 26.68 9.42 11.62
N ALA A 45 27.97 9.43 11.29
CA ALA A 45 28.46 8.94 10.01
C ALA A 45 28.15 7.43 9.82
N GLN A 46 28.30 6.63 10.87
CA GLN A 46 27.98 5.21 10.84
C GLN A 46 26.47 4.95 10.67
N ILE A 47 25.63 5.71 11.37
CA ILE A 47 24.17 5.63 11.21
C ILE A 47 23.77 5.97 9.78
N LYS A 48 24.33 7.02 9.19
CA LYS A 48 24.06 7.41 7.80
C LYS A 48 24.43 6.28 6.83
N LYS A 49 25.62 5.69 6.99
CA LYS A 49 26.06 4.57 6.17
C LYS A 49 25.11 3.37 6.27
N LEU A 50 24.69 2.99 7.48
CA LEU A 50 23.73 1.91 7.70
C LEU A 50 22.36 2.19 7.07
N GLN A 51 21.90 3.46 7.11
CA GLN A 51 20.67 3.84 6.45
C GLN A 51 20.76 3.69 4.93
N GLU A 52 21.89 4.08 4.33
CA GLU A 52 22.14 3.91 2.89
C GLU A 52 22.18 2.42 2.50
N GLU A 53 22.83 1.57 3.31
CA GLU A 53 22.86 0.11 3.10
C GLU A 53 21.47 -0.52 3.22
N ILE A 54 20.68 -0.13 4.23
CA ILE A 54 19.29 -0.60 4.38
C ILE A 54 18.43 -0.17 3.18
N HIS A 55 18.61 1.06 2.71
CA HIS A 55 17.88 1.55 1.54
C HIS A 55 18.23 0.74 0.29
N ALA A 56 19.50 0.50 0.04
CA ALA A 56 19.95 -0.32 -1.08
C ALA A 56 19.40 -1.75 -1.02
N GLN A 57 19.41 -2.37 0.18
CA GLN A 57 18.82 -3.70 0.36
C GLN A 57 17.31 -3.72 0.08
N ARG A 58 16.59 -2.69 0.49
CA ARG A 58 15.14 -2.59 0.21
C ARG A 58 14.85 -2.48 -1.29
N GLU A 59 15.64 -1.72 -2.03
CA GLU A 59 15.46 -1.62 -3.49
C GLU A 59 15.71 -2.98 -4.17
N ILE A 60 16.75 -3.69 -3.79
CA ILE A 60 17.00 -5.06 -4.28
C ILE A 60 15.82 -6.00 -3.95
N GLN A 61 15.28 -5.92 -2.75
CA GLN A 61 14.11 -6.73 -2.37
C GLN A 61 12.88 -6.40 -3.22
N LYS A 62 12.66 -5.13 -3.58
CA LYS A 62 11.57 -4.72 -4.47
C LYS A 62 11.76 -5.28 -5.89
N GLU A 63 12.99 -5.29 -6.41
CA GLU A 63 13.29 -5.88 -7.72
C GLU A 63 12.95 -7.37 -7.74
N TYR A 64 13.44 -8.15 -6.77
CA TYR A 64 13.07 -9.57 -6.66
C TYR A 64 11.57 -9.79 -6.45
N ALA A 65 10.90 -8.93 -5.67
CA ALA A 65 9.46 -9.00 -5.52
C ALA A 65 8.74 -8.78 -6.86
N HIS A 66 9.24 -7.86 -7.68
CA HIS A 66 8.71 -7.63 -9.01
C HIS A 66 8.90 -8.83 -9.96
N GLU A 67 10.06 -9.48 -9.91
CA GLU A 67 10.31 -10.72 -10.65
C GLU A 67 9.31 -11.82 -10.28
N TYR A 68 9.10 -12.06 -8.97
CA TYR A 68 8.10 -13.03 -8.53
C TYR A 68 6.68 -12.65 -8.93
N TYR A 69 6.34 -11.35 -8.94
CA TYR A 69 5.05 -10.87 -9.45
C TYR A 69 4.88 -11.18 -10.94
N LEU A 70 5.91 -10.97 -11.76
CA LEU A 70 5.88 -11.32 -13.19
C LEU A 70 5.74 -12.84 -13.40
N MET A 71 6.50 -13.65 -12.62
CA MET A 71 6.34 -15.11 -12.65
C MET A 71 4.91 -15.55 -12.31
N GLY A 72 4.29 -14.92 -11.30
CA GLY A 72 2.89 -15.18 -10.96
C GLY A 72 1.93 -14.88 -12.11
N ASN A 73 2.13 -13.76 -12.79
CA ASN A 73 1.34 -13.43 -13.99
C ASN A 73 1.56 -14.45 -15.13
N GLU A 74 2.78 -14.90 -15.35
CA GLU A 74 3.07 -15.94 -16.35
C GLU A 74 2.42 -17.28 -16.00
N CYS A 75 2.39 -17.66 -14.73
CA CYS A 75 1.69 -18.86 -14.28
C CYS A 75 0.19 -18.81 -14.64
N ILE A 76 -0.45 -17.64 -14.56
CA ILE A 76 -1.85 -17.47 -14.98
C ILE A 76 -1.98 -17.53 -16.50
N THR A 77 -1.16 -16.76 -17.24
CA THR A 77 -1.37 -16.52 -18.66
C THR A 77 -0.83 -17.65 -19.55
N LYS A 78 0.28 -18.27 -19.19
CA LYS A 78 0.96 -19.30 -19.99
C LYS A 78 0.73 -20.71 -19.47
N ALA A 79 0.82 -20.90 -18.17
CA ALA A 79 0.76 -22.23 -17.55
C ALA A 79 -0.67 -22.62 -17.11
N HIS A 80 -1.60 -21.65 -17.01
CA HIS A 80 -2.94 -21.84 -16.46
C HIS A 80 -2.94 -22.51 -15.08
N ASP A 81 -1.91 -22.21 -14.25
CA ASP A 81 -1.75 -22.71 -12.87
C ASP A 81 -1.94 -21.58 -11.85
N PRO A 82 -3.17 -21.38 -11.38
CA PRO A 82 -3.46 -20.33 -10.38
C PRO A 82 -2.79 -20.61 -9.04
N ASN A 83 -2.56 -21.88 -8.67
CA ASN A 83 -1.88 -22.19 -7.42
C ASN A 83 -0.38 -21.82 -7.47
N ALA A 84 0.29 -22.05 -8.61
CA ALA A 84 1.66 -21.58 -8.80
C ALA A 84 1.74 -20.05 -8.80
N ALA A 85 0.73 -19.39 -9.39
CA ALA A 85 0.64 -17.92 -9.37
C ALA A 85 0.53 -17.39 -7.94
N ILE A 86 -0.37 -17.94 -7.10
CA ILE A 86 -0.53 -17.56 -5.70
C ILE A 86 0.79 -17.73 -4.94
N ARG A 87 1.49 -18.87 -5.10
CA ARG A 87 2.81 -19.07 -4.45
C ARG A 87 3.83 -18.04 -4.88
N SER A 88 3.80 -17.60 -6.13
CA SER A 88 4.70 -16.56 -6.64
C SER A 88 4.35 -15.19 -6.08
N PHE A 89 3.06 -14.83 -6.02
CA PHE A 89 2.62 -13.59 -5.38
C PHE A 89 2.94 -13.58 -3.88
N ASP A 90 2.84 -14.73 -3.18
CA ASP A 90 3.23 -14.84 -1.78
C ASP A 90 4.73 -14.55 -1.56
N LYS A 91 5.59 -15.04 -2.47
CA LYS A 91 7.02 -14.72 -2.43
C LYS A 91 7.28 -13.24 -2.67
N ALA A 92 6.58 -12.65 -3.65
CA ALA A 92 6.65 -11.22 -3.91
C ALA A 92 6.25 -10.39 -2.68
N LEU A 93 5.14 -10.73 -2.05
CA LEU A 93 4.60 -10.04 -0.88
C LEU A 93 5.44 -10.26 0.39
N LYS A 94 6.14 -11.38 0.50
CA LYS A 94 7.11 -11.62 1.58
C LYS A 94 8.32 -10.69 1.47
N LEU A 95 8.78 -10.40 0.26
CA LEU A 95 9.91 -9.49 0.00
C LEU A 95 9.47 -8.03 0.06
N TYR A 96 8.29 -7.71 -0.47
CA TYR A 96 7.74 -6.35 -0.50
C TYR A 96 6.27 -6.35 -0.09
N PRO A 97 5.97 -6.29 1.23
CA PRO A 97 4.59 -6.33 1.75
C PRO A 97 3.68 -5.18 1.28
N GLU A 98 4.27 -4.06 0.85
CA GLU A 98 3.54 -2.88 0.36
C GLU A 98 3.24 -2.94 -1.15
N PHE A 99 3.46 -4.08 -1.80
CA PHE A 99 3.27 -4.24 -3.24
C PHE A 99 1.78 -4.39 -3.59
N VAL A 100 1.10 -3.27 -3.80
CA VAL A 100 -0.36 -3.18 -4.05
C VAL A 100 -0.79 -4.08 -5.22
N ASP A 101 -0.08 -4.03 -6.35
CA ASP A 101 -0.46 -4.83 -7.53
C ASP A 101 -0.36 -6.33 -7.27
N ALA A 102 0.59 -6.79 -6.46
CA ALA A 102 0.69 -8.20 -6.09
C ALA A 102 -0.48 -8.63 -5.19
N TRP A 103 -0.90 -7.80 -4.23
CA TRP A 103 -2.10 -8.03 -3.44
C TRP A 103 -3.35 -8.12 -4.31
N VAL A 104 -3.53 -7.18 -5.25
CA VAL A 104 -4.66 -7.17 -6.19
C VAL A 104 -4.65 -8.43 -7.05
N ARG A 105 -3.51 -8.79 -7.64
CA ARG A 105 -3.42 -9.97 -8.52
C ARG A 105 -3.68 -11.26 -7.77
N LYS A 106 -3.13 -11.41 -6.56
CA LYS A 106 -3.43 -12.55 -5.70
C LYS A 106 -4.92 -12.63 -5.38
N GLY A 107 -5.54 -11.50 -5.00
CA GLY A 107 -6.96 -11.43 -4.71
C GLY A 107 -7.83 -11.79 -5.90
N VAL A 108 -7.50 -11.28 -7.09
CA VAL A 108 -8.21 -11.62 -8.34
C VAL A 108 -8.08 -13.12 -8.65
N THR A 109 -6.88 -13.69 -8.53
CA THR A 109 -6.66 -15.12 -8.77
C THR A 109 -7.50 -15.98 -7.82
N LEU A 110 -7.57 -15.61 -6.53
CA LEU A 110 -8.40 -16.29 -5.55
C LEU A 110 -9.90 -16.16 -5.86
N LEU A 111 -10.34 -14.97 -6.30
CA LEU A 111 -11.72 -14.74 -6.72
C LEU A 111 -12.08 -15.63 -7.93
N ASP A 112 -11.22 -15.71 -8.92
CA ASP A 112 -11.42 -16.55 -10.11
C ASP A 112 -11.43 -18.05 -9.78
N MET A 113 -10.76 -18.46 -8.70
CA MET A 113 -10.83 -19.82 -8.14
C MET A 113 -12.08 -20.06 -7.29
N GLY A 114 -12.91 -19.05 -7.03
CA GLY A 114 -14.11 -19.14 -6.21
C GLY A 114 -13.88 -18.91 -4.70
N ASP A 115 -12.64 -18.62 -4.28
CA ASP A 115 -12.33 -18.32 -2.87
C ASP A 115 -12.52 -16.82 -2.55
N GLY A 116 -13.79 -16.40 -2.49
CA GLY A 116 -14.17 -15.01 -2.22
C GLY A 116 -13.65 -14.50 -0.86
N PHE A 117 -13.57 -15.34 0.17
CA PHE A 117 -13.10 -14.91 1.50
C PHE A 117 -11.60 -14.56 1.49
N GLN A 118 -10.76 -15.40 0.91
CA GLN A 118 -9.35 -15.10 0.79
C GLN A 118 -9.11 -13.94 -0.19
N ALA A 119 -9.92 -13.82 -1.25
CA ALA A 119 -9.87 -12.69 -2.17
C ALA A 119 -10.12 -11.37 -1.45
N VAL A 120 -11.19 -11.27 -0.63
CA VAL A 120 -11.48 -10.08 0.18
C VAL A 120 -10.32 -9.77 1.12
N THR A 121 -9.72 -10.77 1.76
CA THR A 121 -8.56 -10.57 2.65
C THR A 121 -7.39 -9.91 1.94
N CYS A 122 -7.01 -10.40 0.76
CA CYS A 122 -5.94 -9.81 -0.04
C CYS A 122 -6.29 -8.40 -0.54
N LEU A 123 -7.52 -8.20 -1.00
CA LEU A 123 -7.98 -6.91 -1.53
C LEU A 123 -8.18 -5.86 -0.44
N ASN A 124 -8.45 -6.27 0.81
CA ASN A 124 -8.42 -5.37 1.98
C ASN A 124 -7.02 -4.77 2.16
N GLU A 125 -5.95 -5.57 2.07
CA GLU A 125 -4.59 -5.06 2.16
C GLU A 125 -4.28 -4.12 0.99
N ALA A 126 -4.70 -4.46 -0.23
CA ALA A 126 -4.54 -3.58 -1.39
C ALA A 126 -5.24 -2.22 -1.19
N VAL A 127 -6.47 -2.21 -0.68
CA VAL A 127 -7.22 -0.97 -0.39
C VAL A 127 -6.62 -0.20 0.78
N ARG A 128 -6.12 -0.89 1.83
CA ARG A 128 -5.43 -0.26 2.96
C ARG A 128 -4.16 0.46 2.50
N LEU A 129 -3.36 -0.18 1.63
CA LEU A 129 -2.12 0.39 1.10
C LEU A 129 -2.38 1.51 0.08
N ASN A 130 -3.39 1.36 -0.77
CA ASN A 130 -3.81 2.38 -1.74
C ASN A 130 -5.34 2.53 -1.77
N PRO A 131 -5.91 3.42 -0.94
CA PRO A 131 -7.36 3.65 -0.89
C PRO A 131 -7.97 4.18 -2.20
N LYS A 132 -7.16 4.73 -3.10
CA LYS A 132 -7.57 5.23 -4.43
C LYS A 132 -7.32 4.22 -5.55
N SER A 133 -7.01 2.97 -5.24
CA SER A 133 -6.87 1.92 -6.25
C SER A 133 -8.23 1.48 -6.78
N PHE A 134 -8.58 1.90 -7.99
CA PHE A 134 -9.76 1.42 -8.70
C PHE A 134 -9.79 -0.12 -8.76
N LYS A 135 -8.66 -0.73 -9.16
CA LYS A 135 -8.57 -2.20 -9.31
C LYS A 135 -8.87 -2.94 -8.02
N ALA A 136 -8.33 -2.44 -6.88
CA ALA A 136 -8.54 -3.07 -5.59
C ALA A 136 -10.01 -3.00 -5.16
N ARG A 137 -10.64 -1.82 -5.25
CA ARG A 137 -12.04 -1.64 -4.88
C ARG A 137 -12.99 -2.41 -5.80
N TYR A 138 -12.80 -2.30 -7.11
CA TYR A 138 -13.61 -2.99 -8.09
C TYR A 138 -13.60 -4.52 -7.87
N ASN A 139 -12.43 -5.11 -7.68
CA ASN A 139 -12.34 -6.55 -7.47
C ASN A 139 -12.78 -6.97 -6.07
N ARG A 140 -12.64 -6.13 -5.03
CA ARG A 140 -13.20 -6.40 -3.72
C ARG A 140 -14.73 -6.35 -3.74
N GLY A 141 -15.33 -5.40 -4.45
CA GLY A 141 -16.76 -5.36 -4.72
C GLY A 141 -17.26 -6.64 -5.40
N LYS A 142 -16.54 -7.14 -6.41
CA LYS A 142 -16.86 -8.43 -7.03
C LYS A 142 -16.77 -9.60 -6.05
N SER A 143 -15.76 -9.62 -5.18
CA SER A 143 -15.63 -10.65 -4.15
C SER A 143 -16.77 -10.58 -3.13
N TYR A 144 -17.22 -9.38 -2.76
CA TYR A 144 -18.37 -9.19 -1.90
C TYR A 144 -19.68 -9.65 -2.57
N LEU A 145 -19.89 -9.37 -3.87
CA LEU A 145 -21.04 -9.91 -4.60
C LEU A 145 -21.07 -11.44 -4.58
N GLN A 146 -19.93 -12.09 -4.85
CA GLN A 146 -19.83 -13.54 -4.80
C GLN A 146 -20.17 -14.09 -3.42
N LEU A 147 -19.80 -13.39 -2.35
CA LEU A 147 -20.12 -13.73 -0.96
C LEU A 147 -21.51 -13.29 -0.51
N LYS A 148 -22.27 -12.60 -1.40
CA LYS A 148 -23.59 -12.01 -1.12
C LYS A 148 -23.59 -10.92 -0.03
N TYR A 149 -22.44 -10.23 0.12
CA TYR A 149 -22.29 -9.06 0.97
C TYR A 149 -22.58 -7.81 0.13
N TYR A 150 -23.88 -7.61 -0.14
CA TYR A 150 -24.32 -6.65 -1.16
C TYR A 150 -24.08 -5.20 -0.77
N ASP A 151 -24.25 -4.84 0.50
CA ASP A 151 -24.01 -3.48 1.00
C ASP A 151 -22.53 -3.09 0.88
N GLU A 152 -21.63 -4.01 1.22
CA GLU A 152 -20.19 -3.83 1.07
C GLU A 152 -19.80 -3.74 -0.43
N ALA A 153 -20.44 -4.53 -1.27
CA ALA A 153 -20.24 -4.47 -2.73
C ALA A 153 -20.67 -3.11 -3.27
N VAL A 154 -21.83 -2.60 -2.92
CA VAL A 154 -22.30 -1.25 -3.27
C VAL A 154 -21.29 -0.19 -2.85
N SER A 155 -20.84 -0.23 -1.60
CA SER A 155 -19.86 0.73 -1.07
C SER A 155 -18.56 0.77 -1.90
N ASP A 156 -18.04 -0.40 -2.28
CA ASP A 156 -16.81 -0.48 -3.06
C ASP A 156 -17.02 -0.09 -4.53
N PHE A 157 -18.13 -0.49 -5.16
CA PHE A 157 -18.42 -0.10 -6.54
C PHE A 157 -18.74 1.39 -6.66
N MET A 158 -19.43 2.01 -5.71
CA MET A 158 -19.59 3.46 -5.67
C MET A 158 -18.25 4.18 -5.70
N LYS A 159 -17.29 3.72 -4.85
CA LYS A 159 -15.93 4.29 -4.86
C LYS A 159 -15.17 3.98 -6.16
N ALA A 160 -15.44 2.84 -6.78
CA ALA A 160 -14.82 2.49 -8.06
C ALA A 160 -15.35 3.40 -9.19
N VAL A 161 -16.64 3.66 -9.28
CA VAL A 161 -17.20 4.57 -10.29
C VAL A 161 -16.82 6.02 -10.05
N ASP A 162 -16.66 6.46 -8.78
CA ASP A 162 -16.08 7.77 -8.45
C ASP A 162 -14.65 7.91 -9.01
N LEU A 163 -13.84 6.83 -8.93
CA LEU A 163 -12.45 6.82 -9.40
C LEU A 163 -12.35 6.70 -10.94
N LYS A 164 -13.28 6.00 -11.57
CA LYS A 164 -13.36 5.80 -13.01
C LYS A 164 -14.80 5.88 -13.52
N PRO A 165 -15.35 7.09 -13.69
CA PRO A 165 -16.76 7.27 -14.07
C PRO A 165 -17.13 6.66 -15.44
N LYS A 166 -16.19 6.50 -16.34
CA LYS A 166 -16.40 5.91 -17.69
C LYS A 166 -16.14 4.41 -17.76
N HIS A 167 -16.14 3.70 -16.66
CA HIS A 167 -15.92 2.24 -16.65
C HIS A 167 -17.24 1.48 -16.63
N ALA A 168 -17.80 1.17 -17.80
CA ALA A 168 -19.11 0.54 -17.96
C ALA A 168 -19.32 -0.68 -17.03
N ALA A 169 -18.40 -1.62 -16.99
CA ALA A 169 -18.51 -2.81 -16.14
C ALA A 169 -18.60 -2.50 -14.63
N ALA A 170 -18.06 -1.37 -14.17
CA ALA A 170 -18.19 -0.99 -12.76
C ALA A 170 -19.62 -0.47 -12.46
N HIS A 171 -20.26 0.22 -13.40
CA HIS A 171 -21.67 0.61 -13.30
C HIS A 171 -22.60 -0.61 -13.35
N GLU A 172 -22.32 -1.60 -14.17
CA GLU A 172 -23.09 -2.85 -14.23
C GLU A 172 -23.08 -3.60 -12.91
N TYR A 173 -21.87 -3.82 -12.34
CA TYR A 173 -21.78 -4.49 -11.04
C TYR A 173 -22.39 -3.68 -9.92
N LEU A 174 -22.37 -2.33 -10.02
CA LEU A 174 -23.06 -1.48 -9.06
C LEU A 174 -24.57 -1.62 -9.20
N ALA A 175 -25.10 -1.67 -10.43
CA ALA A 175 -26.50 -1.92 -10.69
C ALA A 175 -26.95 -3.29 -10.17
N GLU A 176 -26.16 -4.34 -10.42
CA GLU A 176 -26.40 -5.67 -9.87
C GLU A 176 -26.47 -5.66 -8.33
N ALA A 177 -25.51 -4.98 -7.68
CA ALA A 177 -25.48 -4.89 -6.23
C ALA A 177 -26.71 -4.12 -5.68
N PHE A 178 -27.14 -3.04 -6.33
CA PHE A 178 -28.35 -2.28 -5.97
C PHE A 178 -29.62 -3.12 -6.12
N LEU A 179 -29.74 -3.93 -7.17
CA LEU A 179 -30.87 -4.84 -7.33
C LEU A 179 -31.00 -5.82 -6.15
N HIS A 180 -29.86 -6.33 -5.67
CA HIS A 180 -29.88 -7.29 -4.56
C HIS A 180 -30.27 -6.67 -3.21
N ILE A 181 -30.10 -5.36 -3.02
CA ILE A 181 -30.55 -4.65 -1.81
C ILE A 181 -31.93 -3.99 -1.99
N GLY A 182 -32.57 -4.17 -3.15
CA GLY A 182 -33.92 -3.65 -3.44
C GLY A 182 -33.97 -2.19 -3.92
N GLU A 183 -32.84 -1.61 -4.27
CA GLU A 183 -32.73 -0.23 -4.78
C GLU A 183 -32.88 -0.19 -6.32
N GLU A 184 -34.07 -0.57 -6.81
CA GLU A 184 -34.34 -0.78 -8.24
C GLU A 184 -34.10 0.47 -9.09
N GLU A 185 -34.45 1.67 -8.59
CA GLU A 185 -34.27 2.90 -9.33
C GLU A 185 -32.79 3.27 -9.53
N LEU A 186 -31.97 3.10 -8.48
CA LEU A 186 -30.51 3.30 -8.58
C LEU A 186 -29.87 2.24 -9.49
N ALA A 187 -30.36 1.01 -9.42
CA ALA A 187 -29.89 -0.06 -10.31
C ALA A 187 -30.16 0.30 -11.78
N ARG A 188 -31.36 0.77 -12.11
CA ARG A 188 -31.71 1.18 -13.48
C ARG A 188 -30.83 2.34 -13.96
N GLN A 189 -30.66 3.38 -13.15
CA GLN A 189 -29.81 4.52 -13.50
C GLN A 189 -28.38 4.10 -13.83
N HIS A 190 -27.79 3.21 -13.03
CA HIS A 190 -26.45 2.74 -13.28
C HIS A 190 -26.35 1.77 -14.47
N GLN A 191 -27.41 0.99 -14.74
CA GLN A 191 -27.47 0.16 -15.94
C GLN A 191 -27.55 1.03 -17.21
N ASP A 192 -28.38 2.07 -17.22
CA ASP A 192 -28.50 3.00 -18.35
C ASP A 192 -27.15 3.69 -18.65
N ILE A 193 -26.42 4.13 -17.58
CA ILE A 193 -25.07 4.68 -17.75
C ILE A 193 -24.11 3.64 -18.37
N ALA A 194 -24.17 2.40 -17.91
CA ALA A 194 -23.30 1.33 -18.44
C ALA A 194 -23.60 1.07 -19.94
N ASP A 195 -24.86 1.06 -20.32
CA ASP A 195 -25.30 0.84 -21.69
C ASP A 195 -24.90 2.01 -22.61
N ASP A 196 -25.04 3.25 -22.15
CA ASP A 196 -24.57 4.45 -22.85
C ASP A 196 -23.07 4.43 -23.09
N LEU A 197 -22.29 4.06 -22.06
CA LEU A 197 -20.82 3.93 -22.16
C LEU A 197 -20.39 2.84 -23.14
N ARG A 198 -21.15 1.73 -23.26
CA ARG A 198 -20.87 0.66 -24.22
C ARG A 198 -21.23 1.03 -25.65
N ASN A 199 -22.33 1.76 -25.82
CA ASN A 199 -22.83 2.15 -27.14
C ASN A 199 -22.11 3.39 -27.72
N GLY A 200 -21.12 3.93 -26.98
CA GLY A 200 -20.38 5.10 -27.39
C GLY A 200 -21.18 6.41 -27.33
N ASN A 201 -22.32 6.42 -26.65
CA ASN A 201 -23.11 7.61 -26.40
C ASN A 201 -22.49 8.37 -25.24
N GLU A 202 -21.46 9.16 -25.52
CA GLU A 202 -20.89 10.10 -24.53
C GLU A 202 -21.83 11.31 -24.43
N ASN A 203 -22.62 11.41 -23.37
CA ASN A 203 -23.30 12.65 -22.95
C ASN A 203 -22.34 13.56 -22.18
#